data_e05210709e505fb9456d2e0a78352034
#
_entry.id   e05210709e505fb9456d2e0a78352034
#
_cell.length_a   1.000
_cell.length_b   1.000
_cell.length_c   1.000
_cell.angle_alpha   90.00
_cell.angle_beta   90.00
_cell.angle_gamma   90.00
#
_symmetry.space_group_name_H-M   'P 1'
#
loop_
_entity.id
_entity.type
_entity.pdbx_description
1 polymer ?
#
loop_
_entity_poly.entity_id
_entity_poly.type
_entity_poly.pdbx_seq_one_letter_code
_entity_poly.pdbx_strand_id
1 'polypeptide(L)'
;MNNNNSMRNIPGDNLLLEKEGAREIVYSGLEEAARIRKASLEIFYEQRNLDHFSFENRDLKQSQHKESEGWGIRVIKDGQMGISSTTESSRLMEALLLALEMSPLGPTATASFLPPDQPVAPVKTFDQEVADQDMDSLVAIGHDIVDRVLKELPQAHVQANVYRVFEIKSIRNNLALKGTYLQSLVVVFVSAKLVRENDILSCSESCYSCRWDPELIAGVARKVVDKVLHAQTITSIDSGQYPVVFTGSAVNTLVLPLLAALNGRSFLEGISILQNKMEKEVFSSNLTVVDDSTIDYVPGSSPFDDEGTPSRRTVLVENGIPVSVICDLETAARLKRLPTGNGYRRSRSGGTSFAVMPHTAISNIAVTPGTTPLDEMIRMVDNGLLVNQVMGAGRGDVQNGDYSVN
;
A
#
# COMPACT_ATOMS: atom_id res chain seq x y z
N MET A 1 15.02 29.48 27.87
CA MET A 1 15.13 30.16 26.56
C MET A 1 16.11 29.33 25.72
N ASN A 2 15.66 28.40 24.95
CA ASN A 2 16.44 27.81 23.86
C ASN A 2 15.48 27.13 22.89
N ASN A 3 15.36 27.72 21.77
CA ASN A 3 15.01 27.27 20.42
C ASN A 3 14.59 25.80 20.22
N ASN A 4 13.32 25.54 20.36
CA ASN A 4 12.64 24.42 19.69
C ASN A 4 11.99 24.91 18.39
N ASN A 5 12.78 25.38 17.44
CA ASN A 5 12.28 25.92 16.16
C ASN A 5 12.64 25.04 14.96
N SER A 6 12.99 23.75 15.19
CA SER A 6 13.37 22.83 14.11
C SER A 6 12.25 21.94 13.55
N MET A 7 10.99 22.06 14.04
CA MET A 7 9.88 21.18 13.63
C MET A 7 8.74 21.86 12.84
N ARG A 8 8.95 23.06 12.31
CA ARG A 8 7.89 23.79 11.60
C ARG A 8 7.98 23.80 10.07
N ASN A 9 8.86 23.01 9.49
CA ASN A 9 9.01 23.00 8.04
C ASN A 9 8.79 21.60 7.47
N ILE A 10 7.53 21.14 7.44
CA ILE A 10 7.13 20.28 6.34
C ILE A 10 6.94 21.24 5.17
N PRO A 11 7.75 21.11 4.13
CA PRO A 11 7.78 22.11 3.10
C PRO A 11 6.53 22.02 2.24
N GLY A 12 5.69 23.03 2.35
CA GLY A 12 4.98 23.46 1.17
C GLY A 12 6.01 23.73 0.04
N ASP A 13 5.54 23.92 -1.16
CA ASP A 13 6.28 23.97 -2.44
C ASP A 13 7.71 24.55 -2.46
N ASN A 14 8.06 25.47 -1.55
CA ASN A 14 9.36 26.17 -1.55
C ASN A 14 10.57 25.30 -1.12
N LEU A 15 10.44 24.38 -0.15
CA LEU A 15 11.56 23.54 0.27
C LEU A 15 11.79 22.37 -0.71
N LEU A 16 10.73 21.91 -1.38
CA LEU A 16 10.84 21.00 -2.51
C LEU A 16 11.66 21.64 -3.64
N LEU A 17 11.36 22.89 -3.99
CA LEU A 17 12.02 23.61 -5.09
C LEU A 17 13.51 23.89 -4.83
N GLU A 18 13.91 24.25 -3.61
CA GLU A 18 15.33 24.50 -3.29
C GLU A 18 16.17 23.20 -3.28
N LYS A 19 15.65 22.12 -2.72
CA LYS A 19 16.31 20.80 -2.75
C LYS A 19 16.34 20.21 -4.17
N GLU A 20 15.32 20.44 -4.99
CA GLU A 20 15.28 20.00 -6.38
C GLU A 20 16.33 20.70 -7.23
N GLY A 21 16.57 22.00 -7.08
CA GLY A 21 17.58 22.74 -7.85
C GLY A 21 19.00 22.22 -7.65
N ALA A 22 19.40 21.92 -6.42
CA ALA A 22 20.71 21.34 -6.12
C ALA A 22 20.86 19.90 -6.65
N ARG A 23 19.80 19.11 -6.58
CA ARG A 23 19.73 17.73 -7.09
C ARG A 23 19.75 17.69 -8.62
N GLU A 24 19.17 18.67 -9.29
CA GLU A 24 19.11 18.74 -10.76
C GLU A 24 20.50 18.71 -11.41
N ILE A 25 21.47 19.43 -10.83
CA ILE A 25 22.86 19.41 -11.31
C ILE A 25 23.48 18.01 -11.21
N VAL A 26 23.25 17.35 -10.07
CA VAL A 26 23.76 15.98 -9.84
C VAL A 26 23.11 15.00 -10.82
N TYR A 27 21.80 15.06 -10.96
CA TYR A 27 21.05 14.16 -11.85
C TYR A 27 21.44 14.34 -13.32
N SER A 28 21.63 15.59 -13.77
CA SER A 28 22.10 15.87 -15.14
C SER A 28 23.50 15.26 -15.38
N GLY A 29 24.38 15.29 -14.39
CA GLY A 29 25.68 14.62 -14.44
C GLY A 29 25.58 13.10 -14.55
N LEU A 30 24.62 12.48 -13.84
CA LEU A 30 24.38 11.03 -13.93
C LEU A 30 23.80 10.63 -15.30
N GLU A 31 22.85 11.40 -15.81
CA GLU A 31 22.25 11.17 -17.14
C GLU A 31 23.28 11.24 -18.24
N GLU A 32 24.19 12.24 -18.19
CA GLU A 32 25.29 12.37 -19.14
C GLU A 32 26.29 11.21 -19.02
N ALA A 33 26.63 10.82 -17.78
CA ALA A 33 27.53 9.69 -17.54
C ALA A 33 26.97 8.36 -18.06
N ALA A 34 25.66 8.14 -17.94
CA ALA A 34 24.97 6.98 -18.48
C ALA A 34 24.93 7.02 -20.02
N ARG A 35 24.66 8.19 -20.62
CA ARG A 35 24.62 8.42 -22.05
C ARG A 35 25.98 8.12 -22.73
N ILE A 36 27.07 8.60 -22.14
CA ILE A 36 28.44 8.33 -22.61
C ILE A 36 28.72 6.81 -22.63
N ARG A 37 28.15 6.07 -21.67
CA ARG A 37 28.30 4.61 -21.53
C ARG A 37 27.26 3.82 -22.32
N LYS A 38 26.43 4.49 -23.12
CA LYS A 38 25.34 3.91 -23.93
C LYS A 38 24.36 3.08 -23.08
N ALA A 39 24.04 3.57 -21.90
CA ALA A 39 23.08 2.95 -20.98
C ALA A 39 21.83 3.81 -20.83
N SER A 40 20.68 3.18 -20.73
CA SER A 40 19.47 3.82 -20.18
C SER A 40 19.60 3.89 -18.68
N LEU A 41 19.19 4.98 -18.08
CA LEU A 41 19.24 5.26 -16.63
C LEU A 41 17.86 5.66 -16.13
N GLU A 42 17.47 5.10 -15.00
CA GLU A 42 16.34 5.54 -14.17
C GLU A 42 16.82 5.79 -12.75
N ILE A 43 16.39 6.89 -12.17
CA ILE A 43 16.65 7.30 -10.79
C ILE A 43 15.30 7.41 -10.09
N PHE A 44 15.12 6.62 -9.05
CA PHE A 44 14.00 6.71 -8.13
C PHE A 44 14.48 7.30 -6.81
N TYR A 45 13.76 8.29 -6.30
CA TYR A 45 14.03 8.91 -5.00
C TYR A 45 12.83 8.77 -4.09
N GLU A 46 13.09 8.46 -2.82
CA GLU A 46 12.11 8.44 -1.75
C GLU A 46 12.67 9.14 -0.53
N GLN A 47 11.85 10.02 0.05
CA GLN A 47 12.04 10.54 1.40
C GLN A 47 10.78 10.22 2.20
N ARG A 48 10.96 9.71 3.43
CA ARG A 48 9.87 9.34 4.30
C ARG A 48 10.10 9.83 5.71
N ASN A 49 9.10 10.50 6.27
CA ASN A 49 9.06 10.92 7.67
C ASN A 49 7.90 10.19 8.33
N LEU A 50 8.18 9.51 9.44
CA LEU A 50 7.23 8.71 10.21
C LEU A 50 7.20 9.17 11.65
N ASP A 51 6.03 9.52 12.15
CA ASP A 51 5.72 9.67 13.57
C ASP A 51 4.88 8.48 14.01
N HIS A 52 5.23 7.87 15.14
CA HIS A 52 4.53 6.72 15.70
C HIS A 52 4.37 6.88 17.21
N PHE A 53 3.12 6.73 17.66
CA PHE A 53 2.74 6.73 19.06
C PHE A 53 2.02 5.40 19.37
N SER A 54 2.49 4.72 20.41
CA SER A 54 1.93 3.44 20.86
C SER A 54 1.43 3.56 22.29
N PHE A 55 0.24 3.07 22.51
CA PHE A 55 -0.46 3.09 23.80
C PHE A 55 -0.78 1.67 24.26
N GLU A 56 -0.63 1.45 25.53
CA GLU A 56 -1.09 0.27 26.23
C GLU A 56 -1.97 0.71 27.39
N ASN A 57 -3.27 0.46 27.27
CA ASN A 57 -4.29 1.13 28.06
C ASN A 57 -4.08 2.66 28.00
N ARG A 58 -4.10 3.36 29.13
CA ARG A 58 -3.91 4.83 29.20
C ARG A 58 -2.45 5.28 29.16
N ASP A 59 -1.50 4.34 29.09
CA ASP A 59 -0.07 4.70 29.11
C ASP A 59 0.47 4.86 27.69
N LEU A 60 1.10 5.99 27.40
CA LEU A 60 1.93 6.15 26.22
C LEU A 60 3.22 5.33 26.42
N LYS A 61 3.40 4.28 25.65
CA LYS A 61 4.56 3.37 25.74
C LYS A 61 5.69 3.75 24.80
N GLN A 62 5.36 4.30 23.64
CA GLN A 62 6.36 4.69 22.64
C GLN A 62 5.95 5.97 21.94
N SER A 63 6.94 6.85 21.77
CA SER A 63 6.90 7.99 20.87
C SER A 63 8.15 7.89 20.01
N GLN A 64 8.00 7.78 18.71
CA GLN A 64 9.09 7.60 17.77
C GLN A 64 8.93 8.56 16.59
N HIS A 65 10.00 9.23 16.24
CA HIS A 65 10.16 9.93 14.99
C HIS A 65 11.26 9.25 14.17
N LYS A 66 11.01 8.98 12.90
CA LYS A 66 11.97 8.36 11.99
C LYS A 66 11.96 9.07 10.65
N GLU A 67 13.13 9.50 10.23
CA GLU A 67 13.38 10.00 8.88
C GLU A 67 14.21 9.02 8.09
N SER A 68 13.90 8.87 6.83
CA SER A 68 14.68 8.08 5.88
C SER A 68 14.63 8.70 4.50
N GLU A 69 15.76 8.70 3.80
CA GLU A 69 15.80 9.08 2.39
C GLU A 69 16.78 8.18 1.62
N GLY A 70 16.59 8.07 0.33
CA GLY A 70 17.49 7.32 -0.50
C GLY A 70 17.11 7.29 -1.97
N TRP A 71 18.01 6.74 -2.74
CA TRP A 71 17.93 6.66 -4.18
C TRP A 71 18.12 5.23 -4.65
N GLY A 72 17.23 4.78 -5.52
CA GLY A 72 17.38 3.58 -6.33
C GLY A 72 17.86 3.94 -7.72
N ILE A 73 18.94 3.33 -8.16
CA ILE A 73 19.49 3.49 -9.51
C ILE A 73 19.23 2.20 -10.28
N ARG A 74 18.58 2.32 -11.44
CA ARG A 74 18.35 1.23 -12.36
C ARG A 74 18.92 1.59 -13.73
N VAL A 75 19.69 0.68 -14.32
CA VAL A 75 20.25 0.88 -15.65
C VAL A 75 19.89 -0.29 -16.56
N ILE A 76 19.78 0.00 -17.86
CA ILE A 76 19.73 -1.03 -18.90
C ILE A 76 20.91 -0.77 -19.84
N LYS A 77 21.82 -1.74 -19.93
CA LYS A 77 22.98 -1.71 -20.81
C LYS A 77 23.13 -3.04 -21.53
N ASP A 78 23.30 -2.95 -22.84
CA ASP A 78 23.43 -4.13 -23.72
C ASP A 78 22.29 -5.17 -23.51
N GLY A 79 21.06 -4.67 -23.19
CA GLY A 79 19.89 -5.49 -22.93
C GLY A 79 19.86 -6.15 -21.55
N GLN A 80 20.81 -5.84 -20.66
CA GLN A 80 20.86 -6.37 -19.30
C GLN A 80 20.58 -5.27 -18.28
N MET A 81 19.89 -5.62 -17.19
CA MET A 81 19.47 -4.69 -16.14
C MET A 81 20.42 -4.74 -14.95
N GLY A 82 20.92 -3.57 -14.52
CA GLY A 82 21.67 -3.43 -13.28
C GLY A 82 20.96 -2.54 -12.30
N ILE A 83 21.14 -2.81 -11.01
CA ILE A 83 20.56 -2.01 -9.92
C ILE A 83 21.59 -1.72 -8.84
N SER A 84 21.40 -0.58 -8.19
CA SER A 84 22.08 -0.22 -6.95
C SER A 84 21.23 0.78 -6.17
N SER A 85 21.63 1.09 -4.97
CA SER A 85 20.97 2.11 -4.15
C SER A 85 21.95 2.81 -3.23
N THR A 86 21.60 4.03 -2.78
CA THR A 86 22.36 4.78 -1.79
C THR A 86 21.43 5.65 -0.96
N THR A 87 21.82 5.93 0.29
CA THR A 87 21.19 6.92 1.16
C THR A 87 21.92 8.27 1.16
N GLU A 88 23.03 8.37 0.42
CA GLU A 88 23.87 9.55 0.37
C GLU A 88 23.90 10.15 -1.04
N SER A 89 23.45 11.40 -1.19
CA SER A 89 23.44 12.10 -2.49
C SER A 89 24.84 12.27 -3.09
N SER A 90 25.88 12.39 -2.24
CA SER A 90 27.27 12.47 -2.65
C SER A 90 27.81 11.20 -3.33
N ARG A 91 27.16 10.04 -3.08
CA ARG A 91 27.55 8.74 -3.62
C ARG A 91 26.73 8.29 -4.83
N LEU A 92 25.89 9.15 -5.40
CA LEU A 92 25.03 8.81 -6.53
C LEU A 92 25.83 8.37 -7.77
N MET A 93 27.00 9.00 -8.03
CA MET A 93 27.85 8.60 -9.15
C MET A 93 28.46 7.21 -8.91
N GLU A 94 28.87 6.90 -7.69
CA GLU A 94 29.36 5.57 -7.30
C GLU A 94 28.25 4.51 -7.47
N ALA A 95 27.02 4.83 -7.04
CA ALA A 95 25.86 3.96 -7.22
C ALA A 95 25.56 3.72 -8.71
N LEU A 96 25.64 4.73 -9.58
CA LEU A 96 25.49 4.55 -11.02
C LEU A 96 26.55 3.59 -11.58
N LEU A 97 27.83 3.79 -11.21
CA LEU A 97 28.93 2.94 -11.70
C LEU A 97 28.75 1.49 -11.23
N LEU A 98 28.33 1.28 -9.99
CA LEU A 98 28.01 -0.05 -9.45
C LEU A 98 26.86 -0.71 -10.22
N ALA A 99 25.76 0.02 -10.49
CA ALA A 99 24.66 -0.52 -11.29
C ALA A 99 25.09 -0.93 -12.69
N LEU A 100 25.98 -0.15 -13.32
CA LEU A 100 26.56 -0.47 -14.64
C LEU A 100 27.47 -1.69 -14.60
N GLU A 101 28.27 -1.84 -13.55
CA GLU A 101 29.14 -3.02 -13.34
C GLU A 101 28.32 -4.29 -13.10
N MET A 102 27.22 -4.18 -12.37
CA MET A 102 26.31 -5.29 -12.06
C MET A 102 25.42 -5.68 -13.25
N SER A 103 25.21 -4.79 -14.22
CA SER A 103 24.27 -5.05 -15.32
C SER A 103 24.54 -6.33 -16.12
N PRO A 104 25.80 -6.76 -16.43
CA PRO A 104 26.05 -8.02 -17.14
C PRO A 104 25.62 -9.29 -16.38
N LEU A 105 25.45 -9.17 -15.06
CA LEU A 105 25.03 -10.27 -14.18
C LEU A 105 23.52 -10.25 -13.92
N GLY A 106 22.86 -9.19 -14.33
CA GLY A 106 21.44 -8.97 -14.08
C GLY A 106 20.51 -9.66 -15.09
N PRO A 107 19.20 -9.57 -14.86
CA PRO A 107 18.23 -10.15 -15.79
C PRO A 107 18.20 -9.40 -17.12
N THR A 108 17.80 -10.09 -18.18
CA THR A 108 17.52 -9.47 -19.47
C THR A 108 16.33 -8.53 -19.35
N ALA A 109 16.48 -7.28 -19.79
CA ALA A 109 15.41 -6.31 -19.88
C ALA A 109 14.61 -6.54 -21.16
N THR A 110 13.31 -6.79 -21.03
CA THR A 110 12.37 -6.88 -22.17
C THR A 110 11.69 -5.53 -22.40
N ALA A 111 11.48 -4.77 -21.33
CA ALA A 111 10.95 -3.41 -21.39
C ALA A 111 12.09 -2.37 -21.48
N SER A 112 11.79 -1.22 -22.06
CA SER A 112 12.58 0.02 -21.94
C SER A 112 11.94 0.95 -20.91
N PHE A 113 12.73 1.92 -20.39
CA PHE A 113 12.16 2.98 -19.57
C PHE A 113 11.21 3.88 -20.39
N LEU A 114 10.26 4.51 -19.70
CA LEU A 114 9.21 5.29 -20.35
C LEU A 114 9.70 6.66 -20.82
N PRO A 115 9.21 7.15 -21.96
CA PRO A 115 9.37 8.54 -22.37
C PRO A 115 8.42 9.47 -21.58
N PRO A 116 8.62 10.82 -21.63
CA PRO A 116 7.88 11.79 -20.81
C PRO A 116 6.42 12.01 -21.20
N ASP A 117 5.98 11.57 -22.37
CA ASP A 117 4.76 12.04 -23.05
C ASP A 117 3.47 11.34 -22.59
N GLN A 118 3.43 10.85 -21.35
CA GLN A 118 2.23 10.19 -20.81
C GLN A 118 1.44 11.22 -19.97
N PRO A 119 0.14 11.46 -20.29
CA PRO A 119 -0.69 12.32 -19.47
C PRO A 119 -0.93 11.68 -18.10
N VAL A 120 -0.58 12.40 -17.04
CA VAL A 120 -0.76 11.96 -15.65
C VAL A 120 -2.08 12.51 -15.13
N ALA A 121 -2.92 11.64 -14.54
CA ALA A 121 -4.15 12.05 -13.91
C ALA A 121 -3.86 12.86 -12.63
N PRO A 122 -4.61 13.95 -12.37
CA PRO A 122 -4.51 14.65 -11.09
C PRO A 122 -5.12 13.75 -9.99
N VAL A 123 -4.28 13.27 -9.08
CA VAL A 123 -4.69 12.45 -7.93
C VAL A 123 -4.28 13.17 -6.66
N LYS A 124 -5.21 13.36 -5.73
CA LYS A 124 -4.91 13.97 -4.43
C LYS A 124 -4.38 12.91 -3.48
N THR A 125 -3.12 13.06 -3.12
CA THR A 125 -2.39 12.13 -2.23
C THR A 125 -1.87 12.81 -0.97
N PHE A 126 -1.93 14.15 -0.92
CA PHE A 126 -1.43 14.96 0.18
C PHE A 126 -2.52 15.89 0.71
N ASP A 127 -2.58 16.00 2.04
CA ASP A 127 -3.48 16.89 2.76
C ASP A 127 -2.70 17.72 3.78
N GLN A 128 -2.82 19.04 3.66
CA GLN A 128 -2.16 20.00 4.55
C GLN A 128 -2.65 19.86 5.98
N GLU A 129 -3.93 19.51 6.21
CA GLU A 129 -4.47 19.31 7.57
C GLU A 129 -3.74 18.19 8.31
N VAL A 130 -3.27 17.15 7.61
CA VAL A 130 -2.43 16.10 8.22
C VAL A 130 -1.06 16.67 8.63
N ALA A 131 -0.51 17.58 7.81
CA ALA A 131 0.77 18.21 8.10
C ALA A 131 0.70 19.18 9.28
N ASP A 132 -0.42 19.87 9.43
CA ASP A 132 -0.65 20.88 10.46
C ASP A 132 -0.92 20.28 11.86
N GLN A 133 -1.20 18.97 11.96
CA GLN A 133 -1.33 18.31 13.26
C GLN A 133 0.03 18.30 13.97
N ASP A 134 0.05 18.80 15.20
CA ASP A 134 1.25 18.68 16.04
C ASP A 134 1.31 17.31 16.76
N MET A 135 2.42 17.02 17.40
CA MET A 135 2.65 15.78 18.13
C MET A 135 1.65 15.58 19.26
N ASP A 136 1.27 16.67 19.95
CA ASP A 136 0.35 16.63 21.08
C ASP A 136 -1.07 16.26 20.61
N SER A 137 -1.48 16.73 19.42
CA SER A 137 -2.74 16.36 18.78
C SER A 137 -2.80 14.86 18.45
N LEU A 138 -1.69 14.29 17.95
CA LEU A 138 -1.60 12.86 17.64
C LEU A 138 -1.63 12.00 18.91
N VAL A 139 -0.99 12.45 19.98
CA VAL A 139 -1.03 11.80 21.30
C VAL A 139 -2.46 11.88 21.88
N ALA A 140 -3.12 13.03 21.76
CA ALA A 140 -4.50 13.19 22.23
C ALA A 140 -5.48 12.25 21.54
N ILE A 141 -5.31 12.00 20.24
CA ILE A 141 -6.09 10.98 19.51
C ILE A 141 -5.92 9.59 20.12
N GLY A 142 -4.68 9.20 20.40
CA GLY A 142 -4.39 7.88 21.00
C GLY A 142 -5.09 7.71 22.35
N HIS A 143 -5.04 8.73 23.22
CA HIS A 143 -5.76 8.73 24.50
C HIS A 143 -7.27 8.68 24.32
N ASP A 144 -7.84 9.51 23.44
CA ASP A 144 -9.29 9.54 23.17
C ASP A 144 -9.80 8.17 22.70
N ILE A 145 -9.08 7.52 21.78
CA ILE A 145 -9.43 6.18 21.28
C ILE A 145 -9.40 5.14 22.40
N VAL A 146 -8.34 5.13 23.21
CA VAL A 146 -8.22 4.21 24.34
C VAL A 146 -9.33 4.44 25.37
N ASP A 147 -9.60 5.71 25.72
CA ASP A 147 -10.65 6.05 26.70
C ASP A 147 -12.05 5.69 26.19
N ARG A 148 -12.36 5.87 24.91
CA ARG A 148 -13.63 5.42 24.31
C ARG A 148 -13.79 3.90 24.41
N VAL A 149 -12.75 3.13 24.13
CA VAL A 149 -12.81 1.66 24.24
C VAL A 149 -12.96 1.24 25.69
N LEU A 150 -12.14 1.79 26.62
CA LEU A 150 -12.20 1.42 28.05
C LEU A 150 -13.47 1.87 28.76
N LYS A 151 -14.15 2.90 28.25
CA LYS A 151 -15.46 3.32 28.75
C LYS A 151 -16.53 2.23 28.58
N GLU A 152 -16.55 1.59 27.42
CA GLU A 152 -17.50 0.52 27.09
C GLU A 152 -17.02 -0.87 27.53
N LEU A 153 -15.70 -1.07 27.57
CA LEU A 153 -15.03 -2.33 27.88
C LEU A 153 -13.97 -2.13 28.99
N PRO A 154 -14.39 -1.82 30.25
CA PRO A 154 -13.44 -1.43 31.31
C PRO A 154 -12.47 -2.55 31.73
N GLN A 155 -12.77 -3.81 31.38
CA GLN A 155 -11.91 -4.97 31.64
C GLN A 155 -10.97 -5.33 30.48
N ALA A 156 -11.07 -4.61 29.36
CA ALA A 156 -10.25 -4.90 28.21
C ALA A 156 -8.80 -4.42 28.42
N HIS A 157 -7.87 -5.19 27.90
CA HIS A 157 -6.51 -4.71 27.65
C HIS A 157 -6.49 -4.09 26.24
N VAL A 158 -6.28 -2.79 26.18
CA VAL A 158 -6.35 -2.00 24.92
C VAL A 158 -4.95 -1.63 24.47
N GLN A 159 -4.66 -1.89 23.20
CA GLN A 159 -3.47 -1.37 22.52
C GLN A 159 -3.93 -0.46 21.37
N ALA A 160 -3.38 0.74 21.31
CA ALA A 160 -3.61 1.67 20.22
C ALA A 160 -2.27 2.12 19.61
N ASN A 161 -2.25 2.31 18.30
CA ASN A 161 -1.13 2.87 17.57
C ASN A 161 -1.63 3.97 16.64
N VAL A 162 -0.99 5.11 16.71
CA VAL A 162 -1.25 6.26 15.82
C VAL A 162 0.01 6.52 15.02
N TYR A 163 -0.13 6.54 13.69
CA TYR A 163 0.97 6.86 12.79
C TYR A 163 0.60 8.05 11.93
N ARG A 164 1.57 8.91 11.72
CA ARG A 164 1.54 9.93 10.67
C ARG A 164 2.76 9.73 9.78
N VAL A 165 2.54 9.70 8.47
CA VAL A 165 3.61 9.50 7.49
C VAL A 165 3.54 10.58 6.44
N PHE A 166 4.70 11.10 6.06
CA PHE A 166 4.89 11.92 4.87
C PHE A 166 5.88 11.26 3.96
N GLU A 167 5.54 11.18 2.69
CA GLU A 167 6.43 10.65 1.67
C GLU A 167 6.57 11.63 0.51
N ILE A 168 7.80 11.77 0.04
CA ILE A 168 8.13 12.40 -1.24
C ILE A 168 8.66 11.30 -2.11
N LYS A 169 8.06 11.11 -3.27
CA LYS A 169 8.57 10.19 -4.28
C LYS A 169 8.83 10.92 -5.57
N SER A 170 9.98 10.68 -6.17
CA SER A 170 10.27 11.15 -7.51
C SER A 170 10.92 10.09 -8.36
N ILE A 171 10.64 10.16 -9.65
CA ILE A 171 11.23 9.33 -10.67
C ILE A 171 11.72 10.19 -11.82
N ARG A 172 12.85 9.82 -12.38
CA ARG A 172 13.36 10.40 -13.60
C ARG A 172 14.21 9.42 -14.38
N ASN A 173 14.36 9.65 -15.65
CA ASN A 173 15.22 8.85 -16.49
C ASN A 173 15.90 9.72 -17.58
N ASN A 174 16.91 9.15 -18.25
CA ASN A 174 17.63 9.84 -19.31
C ASN A 174 16.90 9.87 -20.66
N LEU A 175 15.62 9.48 -20.71
CA LEU A 175 14.67 9.71 -21.80
C LEU A 175 13.75 10.92 -21.54
N ALA A 176 14.10 11.75 -20.54
CA ALA A 176 13.41 12.96 -20.12
C ALA A 176 12.11 12.77 -19.32
N LEU A 177 11.77 11.55 -18.88
CA LEU A 177 10.71 11.37 -17.88
C LEU A 177 11.12 12.05 -16.58
N LYS A 178 10.19 12.81 -15.99
CA LYS A 178 10.32 13.42 -14.66
C LYS A 178 8.95 13.45 -14.01
N GLY A 179 8.88 13.01 -12.78
CA GLY A 179 7.67 13.07 -11.96
C GLY A 179 8.01 13.12 -10.48
N THR A 180 7.27 13.93 -9.72
CA THR A 180 7.38 14.04 -8.27
C THR A 180 5.99 14.19 -7.68
N TYR A 181 5.73 13.50 -6.57
CA TYR A 181 4.51 13.71 -5.79
C TYR A 181 4.77 13.58 -4.29
N LEU A 182 3.85 14.17 -3.54
CA LEU A 182 3.80 14.13 -2.08
C LEU A 182 2.65 13.21 -1.66
N GLN A 183 2.85 12.49 -0.56
CA GLN A 183 1.78 11.73 0.08
C GLN A 183 1.79 12.00 1.58
N SER A 184 0.62 12.24 2.15
CA SER A 184 0.38 12.18 3.59
C SER A 184 -0.38 10.91 3.92
N LEU A 185 -0.19 10.36 5.12
CA LEU A 185 -0.93 9.19 5.57
C LEU A 185 -1.11 9.25 7.09
N VAL A 186 -2.33 9.07 7.54
CA VAL A 186 -2.68 8.79 8.93
C VAL A 186 -3.14 7.36 9.03
N VAL A 187 -2.58 6.61 9.98
CA VAL A 187 -3.02 5.25 10.31
C VAL A 187 -3.34 5.20 11.79
N VAL A 188 -4.50 4.69 12.10
CA VAL A 188 -4.88 4.37 13.47
C VAL A 188 -5.23 2.89 13.53
N PHE A 189 -4.58 2.19 14.42
CA PHE A 189 -4.85 0.79 14.75
C PHE A 189 -5.22 0.68 16.21
N VAL A 190 -6.27 -0.07 16.52
CA VAL A 190 -6.65 -0.37 17.90
C VAL A 190 -6.97 -1.86 18.03
N SER A 191 -6.56 -2.46 19.13
CA SER A 191 -6.98 -3.81 19.52
C SER A 191 -7.45 -3.82 20.96
N ALA A 192 -8.48 -4.61 21.23
CA ALA A 192 -9.00 -4.87 22.56
C ALA A 192 -8.97 -6.37 22.84
N LYS A 193 -8.40 -6.75 23.98
CA LYS A 193 -8.30 -8.13 24.46
C LYS A 193 -9.07 -8.30 25.76
N LEU A 194 -9.92 -9.31 25.81
CA LEU A 194 -10.56 -9.77 27.04
C LEU A 194 -9.98 -11.12 27.41
N VAL A 195 -9.37 -11.22 28.59
CA VAL A 195 -8.92 -12.48 29.16
C VAL A 195 -10.09 -13.10 29.88
N ARG A 196 -10.48 -14.29 29.44
CA ARG A 196 -11.54 -15.12 30.04
C ARG A 196 -10.89 -16.35 30.68
N GLU A 197 -11.64 -17.10 31.51
CA GLU A 197 -11.07 -18.22 32.27
C GLU A 197 -10.29 -19.22 31.41
N ASN A 198 -10.81 -19.55 30.21
CA ASN A 198 -10.26 -20.59 29.34
C ASN A 198 -9.82 -20.10 27.97
N ASP A 199 -9.98 -18.82 27.65
CA ASP A 199 -9.61 -18.27 26.35
C ASP A 199 -9.28 -16.75 26.39
N ILE A 200 -8.82 -16.24 25.26
CA ILE A 200 -8.56 -14.81 25.04
C ILE A 200 -9.33 -14.36 23.81
N LEU A 201 -10.34 -13.52 24.02
CA LEU A 201 -10.99 -12.80 22.92
C LEU A 201 -10.12 -11.62 22.52
N SER A 202 -9.72 -11.54 21.26
CA SER A 202 -8.95 -10.41 20.72
C SER A 202 -9.61 -9.91 19.44
N CYS A 203 -10.05 -8.66 19.44
CA CYS A 203 -10.58 -7.98 18.27
C CYS A 203 -9.73 -6.75 17.93
N SER A 204 -9.62 -6.44 16.65
CA SER A 204 -8.88 -5.28 16.19
C SER A 204 -9.60 -4.56 15.04
N GLU A 205 -9.28 -3.28 14.90
CA GLU A 205 -9.75 -2.44 13.81
C GLU A 205 -8.67 -1.42 13.44
N SER A 206 -8.72 -0.94 12.20
CA SER A 206 -7.80 0.08 11.73
C SER A 206 -8.46 0.99 10.69
N CYS A 207 -7.96 2.21 10.60
CA CYS A 207 -8.25 3.09 9.48
C CYS A 207 -6.95 3.62 8.85
N TYR A 208 -7.05 3.93 7.57
CA TYR A 208 -5.96 4.46 6.75
C TYR A 208 -6.53 5.59 5.90
N SER A 209 -5.92 6.77 5.91
CA SER A 209 -6.36 7.89 5.10
C SER A 209 -5.20 8.81 4.75
N CYS A 210 -5.16 9.29 3.51
CA CYS A 210 -4.25 10.35 3.09
C CYS A 210 -4.76 11.75 3.42
N ARG A 211 -5.96 11.88 3.97
CA ARG A 211 -6.51 13.14 4.48
C ARG A 211 -6.83 13.04 5.96
N TRP A 212 -6.93 14.19 6.60
CA TRP A 212 -7.41 14.27 7.96
C TRP A 212 -8.93 14.03 8.01
N ASP A 213 -9.33 12.97 8.70
CA ASP A 213 -10.73 12.54 8.80
C ASP A 213 -11.06 12.15 10.25
N PRO A 214 -11.48 13.11 11.10
CA PRO A 214 -11.77 12.85 12.51
C PRO A 214 -12.87 11.81 12.73
N GLU A 215 -13.88 11.74 11.83
CA GLU A 215 -14.99 10.79 11.96
C GLU A 215 -14.51 9.36 11.67
N LEU A 216 -13.68 9.18 10.63
CA LEU A 216 -13.06 7.90 10.32
C LEU A 216 -12.18 7.44 11.47
N ILE A 217 -11.34 8.34 12.02
CA ILE A 217 -10.45 8.08 13.14
C ILE A 217 -11.25 7.67 14.40
N ALA A 218 -12.22 8.46 14.80
CA ALA A 218 -13.06 8.16 15.97
C ALA A 218 -13.90 6.89 15.80
N GLY A 219 -14.26 6.55 14.56
CA GLY A 219 -15.02 5.36 14.20
C GLY A 219 -14.31 4.04 14.53
N VAL A 220 -12.95 4.05 14.58
CA VAL A 220 -12.15 2.84 14.87
C VAL A 220 -12.46 2.29 16.27
N ALA A 221 -12.55 3.17 17.29
CA ALA A 221 -12.89 2.77 18.66
C ALA A 221 -14.26 2.10 18.75
N ARG A 222 -15.28 2.69 18.11
CA ARG A 222 -16.64 2.12 18.08
C ARG A 222 -16.65 0.75 17.43
N LYS A 223 -16.02 0.60 16.26
CA LYS A 223 -15.98 -0.67 15.52
C LYS A 223 -15.30 -1.78 16.31
N VAL A 224 -14.21 -1.53 17.05
CA VAL A 224 -13.56 -2.56 17.86
C VAL A 224 -14.43 -2.95 19.06
N VAL A 225 -15.12 -1.98 19.68
CA VAL A 225 -16.10 -2.26 20.76
C VAL A 225 -17.22 -3.16 20.25
N ASP A 226 -17.85 -2.80 19.13
CA ASP A 226 -18.93 -3.58 18.52
C ASP A 226 -18.48 -5.02 18.22
N LYS A 227 -17.27 -5.20 17.67
CA LYS A 227 -16.69 -6.54 17.43
C LYS A 227 -16.55 -7.35 18.72
N VAL A 228 -16.02 -6.75 19.78
CA VAL A 228 -15.86 -7.43 21.07
C VAL A 228 -17.21 -7.81 21.66
N LEU A 229 -18.19 -6.89 21.65
CA LEU A 229 -19.54 -7.15 22.18
C LEU A 229 -20.23 -8.29 21.43
N HIS A 230 -20.15 -8.33 20.10
CA HIS A 230 -20.71 -9.42 19.30
C HIS A 230 -20.02 -10.77 19.53
N ALA A 231 -18.71 -10.76 19.86
CA ALA A 231 -17.92 -11.98 20.05
C ALA A 231 -17.88 -12.48 21.52
N GLN A 232 -18.63 -11.85 22.43
CA GLN A 232 -18.64 -12.29 23.84
C GLN A 232 -19.28 -13.66 24.06
N THR A 233 -20.33 -13.98 23.30
CA THR A 233 -21.02 -15.25 23.41
C THR A 233 -20.38 -16.26 22.47
N ILE A 234 -19.85 -17.35 23.05
CA ILE A 234 -19.31 -18.46 22.29
C ILE A 234 -20.45 -19.42 21.96
N THR A 235 -20.54 -19.82 20.70
CA THR A 235 -21.47 -20.88 20.28
C THR A 235 -20.73 -21.90 19.41
N SER A 236 -21.27 -23.08 19.30
CA SER A 236 -20.79 -24.12 18.39
C SER A 236 -21.63 -24.10 17.10
N ILE A 237 -21.03 -24.48 16.02
CA ILE A 237 -21.69 -24.68 14.74
C ILE A 237 -21.30 -26.05 14.21
N ASP A 238 -22.27 -26.80 13.71
CA ASP A 238 -22.01 -28.10 13.09
C ASP A 238 -21.35 -27.94 11.73
N SER A 239 -20.61 -28.97 11.29
CA SER A 239 -20.07 -28.97 9.93
C SER A 239 -21.20 -29.02 8.91
N GLY A 240 -21.15 -28.11 7.91
CA GLY A 240 -22.22 -28.00 6.90
C GLY A 240 -21.94 -26.95 5.87
N GLN A 241 -22.89 -26.73 5.00
CA GLN A 241 -22.90 -25.63 4.05
C GLN A 241 -23.81 -24.51 4.56
N TYR A 242 -23.25 -23.34 4.70
CA TYR A 242 -23.95 -22.17 5.25
C TYR A 242 -23.81 -20.99 4.29
N PRO A 243 -24.80 -20.12 4.19
CA PRO A 243 -24.59 -18.80 3.63
C PRO A 243 -23.65 -17.99 4.54
N VAL A 244 -22.71 -17.29 3.93
CA VAL A 244 -21.69 -16.53 4.65
C VAL A 244 -21.67 -15.09 4.20
N VAL A 245 -21.79 -14.15 5.13
CA VAL A 245 -21.63 -12.73 4.90
C VAL A 245 -20.25 -12.30 5.41
N PHE A 246 -19.44 -11.73 4.53
CA PHE A 246 -18.15 -11.15 4.91
C PHE A 246 -18.27 -9.64 5.06
N THR A 247 -17.82 -9.10 6.20
CA THR A 247 -17.70 -7.65 6.37
C THR A 247 -16.54 -7.10 5.54
N GLY A 248 -16.49 -5.77 5.34
CA GLY A 248 -15.39 -5.11 4.64
C GLY A 248 -14.01 -5.42 5.23
N SER A 249 -13.90 -5.63 6.55
CA SER A 249 -12.64 -6.01 7.21
C SER A 249 -12.20 -7.45 6.90
N ALA A 250 -13.16 -8.35 6.67
CA ALA A 250 -12.90 -9.78 6.47
C ALA A 250 -12.81 -10.18 4.99
N VAL A 251 -13.37 -9.38 4.07
CA VAL A 251 -13.46 -9.71 2.64
C VAL A 251 -12.09 -9.91 1.98
N ASN A 252 -11.04 -9.32 2.52
CA ASN A 252 -9.67 -9.50 2.02
C ASN A 252 -9.27 -10.97 1.88
N THR A 253 -9.77 -11.84 2.77
CA THR A 253 -9.51 -13.29 2.72
C THR A 253 -10.00 -13.93 1.42
N LEU A 254 -11.11 -13.45 0.86
CA LEU A 254 -11.64 -13.91 -0.43
C LEU A 254 -10.94 -13.25 -1.63
N VAL A 255 -10.52 -12.00 -1.46
CA VAL A 255 -9.94 -11.21 -2.55
C VAL A 255 -8.47 -11.54 -2.78
N LEU A 256 -7.70 -11.88 -1.75
CA LEU A 256 -6.27 -12.19 -1.88
C LEU A 256 -5.94 -13.28 -2.91
N PRO A 257 -6.62 -14.45 -2.93
CA PRO A 257 -6.37 -15.47 -3.98
C PRO A 257 -6.68 -14.96 -5.39
N LEU A 258 -7.76 -14.17 -5.52
CA LEU A 258 -8.14 -13.56 -6.79
C LEU A 258 -7.06 -12.59 -7.29
N LEU A 259 -6.50 -11.75 -6.39
CA LEU A 259 -5.45 -10.82 -6.73
C LEU A 259 -4.14 -11.52 -7.13
N ALA A 260 -3.80 -12.61 -6.43
CA ALA A 260 -2.66 -13.44 -6.81
C ALA A 260 -2.87 -14.07 -8.20
N ALA A 261 -4.08 -14.52 -8.50
CA ALA A 261 -4.44 -15.09 -9.78
C ALA A 261 -4.47 -14.05 -10.93
N LEU A 262 -4.82 -12.78 -10.64
CA LEU A 262 -4.86 -11.68 -11.62
C LEU A 262 -3.58 -10.85 -11.68
N ASN A 263 -2.51 -11.31 -11.03
CA ASN A 263 -1.17 -10.74 -11.16
C ASN A 263 -0.51 -11.24 -12.46
N GLY A 264 -0.07 -10.32 -13.32
CA GLY A 264 0.55 -10.64 -14.60
C GLY A 264 1.78 -11.53 -14.48
N ARG A 265 2.53 -11.42 -13.38
CA ARG A 265 3.67 -12.31 -13.10
C ARG A 265 3.21 -13.76 -12.91
N SER A 266 2.09 -14.00 -12.21
CA SER A 266 1.51 -15.35 -12.07
C SER A 266 1.12 -15.95 -13.42
N PHE A 267 0.69 -15.11 -14.37
CA PHE A 267 0.44 -15.54 -15.76
C PHE A 267 1.72 -15.90 -16.50
N LEU A 268 2.80 -15.11 -16.37
CA LEU A 268 4.08 -15.40 -16.98
C LEU A 268 4.70 -16.71 -16.46
N GLU A 269 4.54 -16.96 -15.17
CA GLU A 269 5.06 -18.16 -14.50
C GLU A 269 4.14 -19.39 -14.71
N GLY A 270 2.98 -19.23 -15.33
CA GLY A 270 2.03 -20.32 -15.60
C GLY A 270 1.32 -20.89 -14.36
N ILE A 271 1.35 -20.15 -13.24
CA ILE A 271 0.79 -20.59 -11.95
C ILE A 271 -0.58 -19.96 -11.63
N SER A 272 -1.08 -19.09 -12.49
CA SER A 272 -2.40 -18.50 -12.28
C SER A 272 -3.52 -19.52 -12.51
N ILE A 273 -4.40 -19.70 -11.51
CA ILE A 273 -5.60 -20.53 -11.64
C ILE A 273 -6.61 -19.99 -12.66
N LEU A 274 -6.43 -18.74 -13.11
CA LEU A 274 -7.25 -18.08 -14.14
C LEU A 274 -6.61 -18.13 -15.53
N GLN A 275 -5.46 -18.78 -15.72
CA GLN A 275 -4.71 -18.82 -16.99
C GLN A 275 -5.58 -19.13 -18.20
N ASN A 276 -6.46 -20.12 -18.08
CA ASN A 276 -7.34 -20.60 -19.16
C ASN A 276 -8.80 -20.17 -18.98
N LYS A 277 -9.05 -19.24 -18.07
CA LYS A 277 -10.39 -18.79 -17.69
C LYS A 277 -10.64 -17.32 -18.02
N MET A 278 -9.67 -16.63 -18.59
CA MET A 278 -9.84 -15.25 -19.04
C MET A 278 -10.95 -15.17 -20.08
N GLU A 279 -11.73 -14.09 -20.04
CA GLU A 279 -12.85 -13.81 -20.95
C GLU A 279 -14.01 -14.85 -20.87
N LYS A 280 -14.07 -15.63 -19.78
CA LYS A 280 -15.16 -16.58 -19.50
C LYS A 280 -15.86 -16.22 -18.19
N GLU A 281 -17.13 -16.57 -18.07
CA GLU A 281 -17.85 -16.47 -16.81
C GLU A 281 -17.25 -17.45 -15.79
N VAL A 282 -16.64 -16.92 -14.74
CA VAL A 282 -15.98 -17.69 -13.68
C VAL A 282 -16.62 -17.40 -12.31
N PHE A 283 -17.11 -16.18 -12.15
CA PHE A 283 -17.68 -15.68 -10.91
C PHE A 283 -19.14 -15.27 -11.12
N SER A 284 -19.83 -14.92 -10.03
CA SER A 284 -21.16 -14.32 -10.12
C SER A 284 -21.14 -13.07 -11.01
N SER A 285 -22.15 -12.90 -11.85
CA SER A 285 -22.36 -11.70 -12.67
C SER A 285 -22.49 -10.40 -11.87
N ASN A 286 -22.74 -10.50 -10.56
CA ASN A 286 -22.75 -9.33 -9.66
C ASN A 286 -21.35 -8.89 -9.23
N LEU A 287 -20.30 -9.66 -9.53
CA LEU A 287 -18.94 -9.35 -9.11
C LEU A 287 -18.22 -8.52 -10.17
N THR A 288 -17.89 -7.29 -9.81
CA THR A 288 -16.95 -6.44 -10.57
C THR A 288 -15.84 -5.99 -9.61
N VAL A 289 -14.58 -6.24 -10.01
CA VAL A 289 -13.39 -5.94 -9.23
C VAL A 289 -12.46 -5.05 -10.06
N VAL A 290 -11.99 -3.97 -9.46
CA VAL A 290 -11.08 -3.03 -10.11
C VAL A 290 -9.85 -2.78 -9.23
N ASP A 291 -8.71 -2.51 -9.86
CA ASP A 291 -7.55 -1.87 -9.24
C ASP A 291 -7.54 -0.41 -9.69
N ASP A 292 -7.62 0.53 -8.74
CA ASP A 292 -7.78 1.95 -9.04
C ASP A 292 -6.84 2.80 -8.20
N SER A 293 -5.75 3.24 -8.81
CA SER A 293 -4.76 4.14 -8.22
C SER A 293 -5.11 5.63 -8.35
N THR A 294 -6.29 5.96 -8.91
CA THR A 294 -6.72 7.35 -9.16
C THR A 294 -7.72 7.88 -8.14
N ILE A 295 -8.07 7.11 -7.13
CA ILE A 295 -9.03 7.52 -6.09
C ILE A 295 -8.35 8.53 -5.15
N ASP A 296 -8.94 9.71 -5.01
CA ASP A 296 -8.41 10.76 -4.13
C ASP A 296 -8.29 10.30 -2.68
N TYR A 297 -7.17 10.62 -2.03
CA TYR A 297 -6.89 10.40 -0.60
C TYR A 297 -6.90 8.94 -0.11
N VAL A 298 -6.82 7.97 -1.01
CA VAL A 298 -6.67 6.55 -0.65
C VAL A 298 -5.18 6.16 -0.63
N PRO A 299 -4.71 5.38 0.37
CA PRO A 299 -3.27 5.14 0.57
C PRO A 299 -2.50 4.51 -0.60
N GLY A 300 -3.15 3.70 -1.42
CA GLY A 300 -2.52 3.10 -2.60
C GLY A 300 -2.58 3.97 -3.86
N SER A 301 -3.13 5.19 -3.75
CA SER A 301 -3.25 6.11 -4.89
C SER A 301 -1.97 6.91 -5.11
N SER A 302 -1.68 7.19 -6.36
CA SER A 302 -0.54 7.99 -6.80
C SER A 302 -0.79 8.52 -8.22
N PRO A 303 -0.15 9.58 -8.67
CA PRO A 303 -0.29 10.05 -10.05
C PRO A 303 0.36 9.10 -11.06
N PHE A 304 1.39 8.37 -10.66
CA PHE A 304 2.11 7.36 -11.43
C PHE A 304 2.70 6.30 -10.47
N ASP A 305 3.02 5.12 -11.00
CA ASP A 305 3.72 4.08 -10.25
C ASP A 305 5.23 4.36 -10.10
N ASP A 306 5.96 3.49 -9.40
CA ASP A 306 7.39 3.66 -9.14
C ASP A 306 8.29 3.38 -10.39
N GLU A 307 7.69 3.19 -11.58
CA GLU A 307 8.33 3.13 -12.89
C GLU A 307 7.95 4.33 -13.79
N GLY A 308 7.09 5.24 -13.27
CA GLY A 308 6.60 6.41 -13.99
C GLY A 308 5.42 6.13 -14.93
N THR A 309 4.83 4.93 -14.86
CA THR A 309 3.61 4.63 -15.61
C THR A 309 2.43 5.39 -15.00
N PRO A 310 1.68 6.18 -15.78
CA PRO A 310 0.52 6.91 -15.29
C PRO A 310 -0.51 6.00 -14.63
N SER A 311 -0.98 6.43 -13.48
CA SER A 311 -2.03 5.77 -12.74
C SER A 311 -3.34 5.71 -13.52
N ARG A 312 -4.07 4.61 -13.34
CA ARG A 312 -5.36 4.38 -13.99
C ARG A 312 -6.26 3.46 -13.20
N ARG A 313 -7.52 3.47 -13.56
CA ARG A 313 -8.49 2.47 -13.15
C ARG A 313 -8.42 1.28 -14.09
N THR A 314 -8.06 0.11 -13.58
CA THR A 314 -7.97 -1.16 -14.32
C THR A 314 -9.08 -2.09 -13.87
N VAL A 315 -10.01 -2.45 -14.77
CA VAL A 315 -11.03 -3.45 -14.47
C VAL A 315 -10.38 -4.82 -14.57
N LEU A 316 -10.42 -5.59 -13.49
CA LEU A 316 -9.83 -6.93 -13.39
C LEU A 316 -10.86 -8.01 -13.65
N VAL A 317 -12.04 -7.87 -13.02
CA VAL A 317 -13.21 -8.72 -13.24
C VAL A 317 -14.38 -7.80 -13.57
N GLU A 318 -15.08 -8.06 -14.64
CA GLU A 318 -16.28 -7.34 -15.06
C GLU A 318 -17.47 -8.29 -15.15
N ASN A 319 -18.49 -8.05 -14.31
CA ASN A 319 -19.71 -8.87 -14.28
C ASN A 319 -19.40 -10.39 -14.23
N GLY A 320 -18.46 -10.78 -13.36
CA GLY A 320 -18.06 -12.18 -13.17
C GLY A 320 -17.04 -12.71 -14.17
N ILE A 321 -16.62 -11.93 -15.14
CA ILE A 321 -15.68 -12.31 -16.19
C ILE A 321 -14.31 -11.69 -15.91
N PRO A 322 -13.23 -12.48 -15.74
CA PRO A 322 -11.86 -11.95 -15.67
C PRO A 322 -11.45 -11.34 -17.02
N VAL A 323 -11.16 -10.04 -17.08
CA VAL A 323 -10.89 -9.31 -18.33
C VAL A 323 -9.47 -8.77 -18.43
N SER A 324 -8.77 -8.58 -17.30
CA SER A 324 -7.42 -8.03 -17.30
C SER A 324 -6.59 -8.56 -16.14
N VAL A 325 -5.27 -8.31 -16.21
CA VAL A 325 -4.30 -8.56 -15.15
C VAL A 325 -3.50 -7.30 -14.90
N ILE A 326 -3.02 -7.10 -13.67
CA ILE A 326 -2.11 -6.00 -13.35
C ILE A 326 -0.69 -6.32 -13.83
N CYS A 327 0.03 -5.31 -14.32
CA CYS A 327 1.38 -5.45 -14.86
C CYS A 327 2.27 -4.25 -14.54
N ASP A 328 3.51 -4.50 -14.19
CA ASP A 328 4.64 -3.56 -14.31
C ASP A 328 5.14 -3.48 -15.76
N LEU A 329 6.17 -2.69 -16.03
CA LEU A 329 6.73 -2.54 -17.39
C LEU A 329 7.26 -3.87 -17.95
N GLU A 330 8.05 -4.60 -17.15
CA GLU A 330 8.70 -5.86 -17.60
C GLU A 330 7.65 -6.95 -17.82
N THR A 331 6.71 -7.10 -16.90
CA THR A 331 5.63 -8.08 -17.01
C THR A 331 4.74 -7.78 -18.22
N ALA A 332 4.39 -6.52 -18.44
CA ALA A 332 3.58 -6.07 -19.58
C ALA A 332 4.28 -6.37 -20.92
N ALA A 333 5.57 -6.03 -21.03
CA ALA A 333 6.35 -6.30 -22.25
C ALA A 333 6.41 -7.79 -22.57
N ARG A 334 6.69 -8.64 -21.57
CA ARG A 334 6.73 -10.09 -21.73
C ARG A 334 5.38 -10.71 -22.08
N LEU A 335 4.30 -10.17 -21.55
CA LEU A 335 2.92 -10.56 -21.90
C LEU A 335 2.42 -9.92 -23.20
N LYS A 336 3.22 -9.02 -23.83
CA LYS A 336 2.83 -8.22 -25.01
C LYS A 336 1.55 -7.42 -24.78
N ARG A 337 1.46 -6.77 -23.62
CA ARG A 337 0.36 -5.90 -23.17
C ARG A 337 0.88 -4.52 -22.82
N LEU A 338 -0.03 -3.59 -22.61
CA LEU A 338 0.32 -2.28 -22.04
C LEU A 338 0.49 -2.40 -20.52
N PRO A 339 1.43 -1.67 -19.90
CA PRO A 339 1.57 -1.61 -18.46
C PRO A 339 0.34 -0.97 -17.83
N THR A 340 -0.02 -1.39 -16.63
CA THR A 340 -1.26 -0.96 -15.96
C THR A 340 -1.04 0.10 -14.87
N GLY A 341 0.19 0.56 -14.64
CA GLY A 341 0.53 1.48 -13.55
C GLY A 341 0.64 0.75 -12.22
N ASN A 342 1.17 -0.46 -12.25
CA ASN A 342 1.27 -1.35 -11.10
C ASN A 342 2.72 -1.80 -10.83
N GLY A 343 3.72 -1.05 -11.28
CA GLY A 343 5.12 -1.29 -11.00
C GLY A 343 5.55 -0.62 -9.69
N TYR A 344 5.51 -1.33 -8.55
CA TYR A 344 5.80 -0.76 -7.24
C TYR A 344 7.05 -1.36 -6.60
N ARG A 345 7.82 -0.53 -5.87
CA ARG A 345 9.03 -0.91 -5.14
C ARG A 345 8.70 -1.26 -3.68
N ARG A 346 7.81 -2.24 -3.47
CA ARG A 346 7.38 -2.69 -2.14
C ARG A 346 8.20 -3.88 -1.68
N SER A 347 8.87 -3.77 -0.52
CA SER A 347 9.57 -4.90 0.08
C SER A 347 8.61 -5.82 0.83
N ARG A 348 8.74 -7.13 0.62
CA ARG A 348 8.00 -8.14 1.39
C ARG A 348 8.40 -8.20 2.86
N SER A 349 9.60 -7.74 3.19
CA SER A 349 10.18 -7.76 4.55
C SER A 349 10.16 -6.40 5.25
N GLY A 350 9.48 -5.39 4.67
CA GLY A 350 9.43 -4.04 5.25
C GLY A 350 10.68 -3.19 5.01
N GLY A 351 11.55 -3.56 4.05
CA GLY A 351 12.71 -2.76 3.64
C GLY A 351 12.32 -1.46 2.92
N THR A 352 13.29 -0.58 2.73
CA THR A 352 13.11 0.70 2.03
C THR A 352 12.81 0.49 0.56
N SER A 353 11.88 1.26 0.02
CA SER A 353 11.39 1.10 -1.34
C SER A 353 12.43 1.44 -2.42
N PHE A 354 13.33 2.40 -2.19
CA PHE A 354 14.37 2.76 -3.16
C PHE A 354 15.40 1.64 -3.45
N ALA A 355 15.60 0.71 -2.52
CA ALA A 355 16.55 -0.40 -2.66
C ALA A 355 15.95 -1.66 -3.34
N VAL A 356 14.66 -1.63 -3.67
CA VAL A 356 13.93 -2.77 -4.23
C VAL A 356 13.66 -2.54 -5.71
N MET A 357 13.78 -3.62 -6.50
CA MET A 357 13.30 -3.62 -7.89
C MET A 357 11.79 -3.41 -7.93
N PRO A 358 11.27 -2.59 -8.86
CA PRO A 358 9.85 -2.56 -9.13
C PRO A 358 9.33 -3.96 -9.48
N HIS A 359 8.16 -4.28 -9.02
CA HIS A 359 7.47 -5.51 -9.35
C HIS A 359 5.96 -5.27 -9.41
N THR A 360 5.25 -6.16 -10.09
CA THR A 360 3.80 -6.08 -10.19
C THR A 360 3.15 -6.19 -8.82
N ALA A 361 2.45 -5.13 -8.39
CA ALA A 361 1.69 -5.09 -7.15
C ALA A 361 0.39 -4.30 -7.32
N ILE A 362 -0.60 -4.62 -6.49
CA ILE A 362 -1.89 -3.90 -6.45
C ILE A 362 -1.72 -2.46 -5.95
N SER A 363 -2.60 -1.57 -6.37
CA SER A 363 -2.76 -0.24 -5.79
C SER A 363 -3.90 -0.22 -4.76
N ASN A 364 -5.12 0.04 -5.19
CA ASN A 364 -6.33 0.00 -4.37
C ASN A 364 -7.35 -0.91 -5.04
N ILE A 365 -7.69 -2.00 -4.37
CA ILE A 365 -8.73 -2.90 -4.84
C ILE A 365 -10.09 -2.40 -4.38
N ALA A 366 -10.99 -2.22 -5.32
CA ALA A 366 -12.38 -1.94 -5.06
C ALA A 366 -13.28 -3.00 -5.70
N VAL A 367 -14.21 -3.48 -4.90
CA VAL A 367 -15.35 -4.30 -5.38
C VAL A 367 -16.51 -3.34 -5.57
N THR A 368 -17.14 -3.36 -6.75
CA THR A 368 -18.30 -2.51 -7.00
C THR A 368 -19.41 -2.84 -5.99
N PRO A 369 -19.90 -1.86 -5.23
CA PRO A 369 -20.91 -2.12 -4.21
C PRO A 369 -22.23 -2.53 -4.85
N GLY A 370 -22.91 -3.48 -4.21
CA GLY A 370 -24.32 -3.76 -4.47
C GLY A 370 -25.23 -2.73 -3.81
N THR A 371 -26.54 -2.96 -3.91
CA THR A 371 -27.57 -2.07 -3.35
C THR A 371 -28.09 -2.52 -1.98
N THR A 372 -27.79 -3.75 -1.55
CA THR A 372 -28.30 -4.32 -0.30
C THR A 372 -27.42 -3.92 0.88
N PRO A 373 -27.94 -3.20 1.89
CA PRO A 373 -27.18 -2.86 3.09
C PRO A 373 -26.77 -4.11 3.89
N LEU A 374 -25.67 -4.01 4.65
CA LEU A 374 -25.15 -5.13 5.46
C LEU A 374 -26.20 -5.69 6.43
N ASP A 375 -26.92 -4.82 7.15
CA ASP A 375 -27.96 -5.22 8.10
C ASP A 375 -29.12 -5.96 7.44
N GLU A 376 -29.42 -5.64 6.19
CA GLU A 376 -30.43 -6.35 5.41
C GLU A 376 -29.89 -7.71 4.95
N MET A 377 -28.63 -7.78 4.47
CA MET A 377 -28.00 -9.06 4.16
C MET A 377 -27.98 -10.01 5.36
N ILE A 378 -27.64 -9.51 6.55
CA ILE A 378 -27.67 -10.31 7.78
C ILE A 378 -29.09 -10.82 8.07
N ARG A 379 -30.11 -9.96 7.91
CA ARG A 379 -31.52 -10.37 8.13
C ARG A 379 -32.04 -11.37 7.11
N MET A 380 -31.51 -11.34 5.88
CA MET A 380 -31.88 -12.32 4.83
C MET A 380 -31.31 -13.71 5.09
N VAL A 381 -30.28 -13.81 5.95
CA VAL A 381 -29.63 -15.06 6.29
C VAL A 381 -30.22 -15.57 7.61
N ASP A 382 -31.18 -16.50 7.54
CA ASP A 382 -31.86 -17.07 8.70
C ASP A 382 -30.90 -17.93 9.55
N ASN A 383 -30.09 -18.78 8.90
CA ASN A 383 -29.06 -19.59 9.53
C ASN A 383 -27.77 -19.54 8.70
N GLY A 384 -26.77 -18.86 9.19
CA GLY A 384 -25.51 -18.65 8.47
C GLY A 384 -24.41 -18.02 9.31
N LEU A 385 -23.37 -17.54 8.67
CA LEU A 385 -22.19 -16.99 9.31
C LEU A 385 -21.98 -15.53 8.90
N LEU A 386 -21.68 -14.68 9.89
CA LEU A 386 -21.13 -13.36 9.69
C LEU A 386 -19.64 -13.41 10.03
N VAL A 387 -18.78 -13.30 9.00
CA VAL A 387 -17.32 -13.25 9.18
C VAL A 387 -16.89 -11.80 9.28
N ASN A 388 -16.47 -11.40 10.47
CA ASN A 388 -16.10 -10.03 10.79
C ASN A 388 -14.58 -9.81 10.90
N GLN A 389 -13.86 -10.86 11.32
CA GLN A 389 -12.40 -10.84 11.40
C GLN A 389 -11.88 -12.25 11.09
N VAL A 390 -10.76 -12.29 10.37
CA VAL A 390 -10.07 -13.53 10.02
C VAL A 390 -8.66 -13.47 10.56
N MET A 391 -8.25 -14.55 11.26
CA MET A 391 -6.88 -14.69 11.77
C MET A 391 -6.13 -15.74 10.97
N GLY A 392 -4.84 -15.51 10.71
CA GLY A 392 -3.96 -16.48 10.07
C GLY A 392 -4.08 -16.62 8.56
N ALA A 393 -4.78 -15.73 7.87
CA ALA A 393 -4.98 -15.76 6.41
C ALA A 393 -3.71 -15.77 5.54
N GLY A 394 -2.53 -15.53 6.11
CA GLY A 394 -1.24 -15.60 5.42
C GLY A 394 -0.57 -16.97 5.44
N ARG A 395 -1.23 -18.00 5.98
CA ARG A 395 -0.69 -19.37 6.07
C ARG A 395 -1.37 -20.27 5.04
N GLY A 396 -0.58 -20.90 4.17
CA GLY A 396 -1.07 -21.80 3.13
C GLY A 396 -0.70 -21.34 1.72
N ASP A 397 -1.21 -22.03 0.72
CA ASP A 397 -1.04 -21.69 -0.69
C ASP A 397 -2.19 -20.80 -1.19
N VAL A 398 -2.02 -19.50 -1.01
CA VAL A 398 -3.02 -18.50 -1.41
C VAL A 398 -3.32 -18.55 -2.91
N GLN A 399 -2.35 -18.98 -3.75
CA GLN A 399 -2.51 -19.04 -5.22
C GLN A 399 -3.48 -20.14 -5.62
N ASN A 400 -3.50 -21.25 -4.90
CA ASN A 400 -4.44 -22.34 -5.12
C ASN A 400 -5.78 -22.17 -4.36
N GLY A 401 -5.89 -21.10 -3.56
CA GLY A 401 -7.04 -20.92 -2.68
C GLY A 401 -7.06 -21.90 -1.49
N ASP A 402 -5.93 -22.60 -1.24
CA ASP A 402 -5.78 -23.56 -0.16
C ASP A 402 -5.05 -22.89 1.02
N TYR A 403 -5.83 -22.30 1.90
CA TYR A 403 -5.33 -21.66 3.11
C TYR A 403 -6.28 -21.91 4.29
N SER A 404 -5.68 -22.07 5.45
CA SER A 404 -6.41 -22.22 6.71
C SER A 404 -6.51 -20.88 7.42
N VAL A 405 -7.66 -20.57 7.95
CA VAL A 405 -7.95 -19.38 8.74
C VAL A 405 -8.63 -19.78 10.05
N ASN A 406 -8.36 -19.05 11.10
CA ASN A 406 -9.02 -19.17 12.40
C ASN A 406 -9.92 -17.96 12.61
#